data_75359c896a3573405d669b68b2632acb
#
_entry.id   75359c896a3573405d669b68b2632acb
#
_cell.length_a   1.000
_cell.length_b   1.000
_cell.length_c   1.000
_cell.angle_alpha   90.00
_cell.angle_beta   90.00
_cell.angle_gamma   90.00
#
_symmetry.space_group_name_H-M   'P 1'
#
loop_
_entity.id
_entity.type
_entity.pdbx_description
1 polymer ?
#
loop_
_entity_poly.entity_id
_entity_poly.type
_entity_poly.pdbx_seq_one_letter_code
_entity_poly.pdbx_strand_id
1 'polypeptide(L)'
;TVITTSIGNLEAKRTSTNPSFAALLVRLFHEAGLEPGASVAIGASGSFPGLILATLAACEVMEVEPLLFYSVGASMYGANIPEFTFIDMLHALHESGMLPYEILAVSLGSDNDRGDGMFLPESQGIMMEIAVSSQAPLIFAEDNAQSIKERLALYLQYNNLRLPDLFVNIGGASPNMGNTNASLQFPSGLVETMSLATDSRERGLIFEYLELGVPVIHLLNIRDLALKSGITIDPIPFPPVGSEDVYYVTKHNKLLIWGSVMIALGILTLSRKNSR
;
A
#
# COMPACT_ATOMS: atom_id res chain seq x y z
N THR A 1 8.19 -20.55 -8.23
CA THR A 1 7.82 -20.44 -9.65
C THR A 1 8.80 -19.56 -10.41
N VAL A 2 8.72 -19.54 -11.73
CA VAL A 2 9.64 -18.82 -12.62
C VAL A 2 9.55 -17.29 -12.49
N ILE A 3 8.42 -16.75 -12.03
CA ILE A 3 8.23 -15.31 -11.82
C ILE A 3 8.42 -14.88 -10.35
N THR A 4 9.05 -15.75 -9.55
CA THR A 4 9.35 -15.45 -8.14
C THR A 4 10.60 -14.56 -8.04
N THR A 5 10.45 -13.36 -7.49
CA THR A 5 11.53 -12.37 -7.36
C THR A 5 12.36 -12.53 -6.10
N SER A 6 11.75 -13.01 -5.01
CA SER A 6 12.43 -13.13 -3.71
C SER A 6 11.72 -14.13 -2.78
N ILE A 7 12.42 -14.51 -1.71
CA ILE A 7 11.83 -15.33 -0.65
C ILE A 7 10.79 -14.51 0.10
N GLY A 8 9.58 -15.04 0.24
CA GLY A 8 8.48 -14.43 0.98
C GLY A 8 8.36 -14.96 2.41
N ASN A 9 7.81 -14.17 3.32
CA ASN A 9 7.43 -14.60 4.65
C ASN A 9 5.96 -15.05 4.64
N LEU A 10 5.70 -16.34 4.91
CA LEU A 10 4.36 -16.93 4.82
C LEU A 10 3.36 -16.29 5.79
N GLU A 11 3.78 -16.00 7.03
CA GLU A 11 2.95 -15.32 8.04
C GLU A 11 2.47 -13.96 7.53
N ALA A 12 3.40 -13.14 6.99
CA ALA A 12 3.05 -11.83 6.44
C ALA A 12 2.10 -11.94 5.24
N LYS A 13 2.30 -12.96 4.38
CA LYS A 13 1.42 -13.20 3.23
C LYS A 13 0.00 -13.56 3.67
N ARG A 14 -0.14 -14.49 4.60
CA ARG A 14 -1.45 -14.88 5.15
C ARG A 14 -2.09 -13.76 5.94
N THR A 15 -1.32 -13.00 6.70
CA THR A 15 -1.81 -11.78 7.38
C THR A 15 -2.36 -10.77 6.37
N SER A 16 -1.65 -10.54 5.26
CA SER A 16 -2.05 -9.55 4.24
C SER A 16 -3.35 -9.89 3.49
N THR A 17 -3.83 -11.13 3.60
CA THR A 17 -5.13 -11.53 3.03
C THR A 17 -6.31 -11.34 4.00
N ASN A 18 -6.05 -10.87 5.24
CA ASN A 18 -7.13 -10.55 6.17
C ASN A 18 -7.98 -9.39 5.61
N PRO A 19 -9.32 -9.57 5.44
CA PRO A 19 -10.20 -8.53 4.90
C PRO A 19 -10.18 -7.21 5.69
N SER A 20 -9.79 -7.25 6.95
CA SER A 20 -9.66 -6.07 7.82
C SER A 20 -8.64 -5.05 7.34
N PHE A 21 -7.73 -5.41 6.43
CA PHE A 21 -6.86 -4.44 5.76
C PHE A 21 -7.63 -3.43 4.91
N ALA A 22 -8.81 -3.78 4.37
CA ALA A 22 -9.66 -2.81 3.68
C ALA A 22 -10.15 -1.71 4.63
N ALA A 23 -10.56 -2.07 5.84
CA ALA A 23 -10.93 -1.10 6.88
C ALA A 23 -9.75 -0.22 7.32
N LEU A 24 -8.55 -0.80 7.41
CA LEU A 24 -7.33 -0.04 7.66
C LEU A 24 -7.10 1.01 6.58
N LEU A 25 -7.23 0.64 5.31
CA LEU A 25 -7.00 1.55 4.19
C LEU A 25 -8.06 2.67 4.13
N VAL A 26 -9.32 2.38 4.38
CA VAL A 26 -10.35 3.42 4.54
C VAL A 26 -9.96 4.41 5.65
N ARG A 27 -9.48 3.92 6.80
CA ARG A 27 -9.00 4.78 7.88
C ARG A 27 -7.80 5.64 7.46
N LEU A 28 -6.79 5.04 6.81
CA LEU A 28 -5.60 5.77 6.35
C LEU A 28 -5.94 6.80 5.26
N PHE A 29 -6.92 6.53 4.40
CA PHE A 29 -7.41 7.47 3.40
C PHE A 29 -8.08 8.69 4.07
N HIS A 30 -8.89 8.47 5.10
CA HIS A 30 -9.44 9.56 5.91
C HIS A 30 -8.36 10.35 6.66
N GLU A 31 -7.35 9.66 7.22
CA GLU A 31 -6.21 10.32 7.88
C GLU A 31 -5.39 11.16 6.90
N ALA A 32 -5.25 10.71 5.65
CA ALA A 32 -4.62 11.47 4.56
C ALA A 32 -5.49 12.62 4.02
N GLY A 33 -6.74 12.75 4.49
CA GLY A 33 -7.64 13.82 4.07
C GLY A 33 -8.27 13.63 2.69
N LEU A 34 -8.40 12.39 2.20
CA LEU A 34 -9.05 12.13 0.93
C LEU A 34 -10.55 12.38 1.00
N GLU A 35 -11.07 13.04 -0.03
CA GLU A 35 -12.49 13.29 -0.25
C GLU A 35 -12.97 12.55 -1.52
N PRO A 36 -14.27 12.30 -1.69
CA PRO A 36 -14.80 11.72 -2.92
C PRO A 36 -14.31 12.45 -4.19
N GLY A 37 -13.88 11.70 -5.18
CA GLY A 37 -13.29 12.22 -6.41
C GLY A 37 -11.79 12.53 -6.35
N ALA A 38 -11.13 12.32 -5.19
CA ALA A 38 -9.68 12.36 -5.08
C ALA A 38 -9.03 11.23 -5.89
N SER A 39 -7.78 11.43 -6.33
CA SER A 39 -7.02 10.45 -7.11
C SER A 39 -5.94 9.77 -6.26
N VAL A 40 -5.82 8.46 -6.39
CA VAL A 40 -4.86 7.63 -5.65
C VAL A 40 -3.94 6.90 -6.61
N ALA A 41 -2.68 7.33 -6.72
CA ALA A 41 -1.68 6.59 -7.46
C ALA A 41 -1.27 5.34 -6.66
N ILE A 42 -1.30 4.17 -7.31
CA ILE A 42 -0.99 2.90 -6.67
C ILE A 42 0.15 2.23 -7.42
N GLY A 43 1.30 2.09 -6.76
CA GLY A 43 2.41 1.29 -7.23
C GLY A 43 2.43 -0.06 -6.53
N ALA A 44 2.13 -1.14 -7.24
CA ALA A 44 1.97 -2.46 -6.67
C ALA A 44 2.80 -3.52 -7.37
N SER A 45 3.23 -4.55 -6.65
CA SER A 45 3.79 -5.77 -7.20
C SER A 45 2.91 -6.98 -6.87
N GLY A 46 3.06 -8.06 -7.62
CA GLY A 46 2.38 -9.34 -7.35
C GLY A 46 2.64 -9.93 -5.96
N SER A 47 3.50 -9.29 -5.16
CA SER A 47 3.89 -9.80 -3.84
C SER A 47 2.76 -9.84 -2.81
N PHE A 48 1.79 -8.92 -2.88
CA PHE A 48 0.70 -8.81 -1.92
C PHE A 48 -0.66 -8.58 -2.59
N PRO A 49 -1.20 -9.56 -3.33
CA PRO A 49 -2.47 -9.41 -4.06
C PRO A 49 -3.63 -9.04 -3.13
N GLY A 50 -3.69 -9.57 -1.91
CA GLY A 50 -4.73 -9.23 -0.93
C GLY A 50 -4.71 -7.74 -0.54
N LEU A 51 -3.54 -7.10 -0.42
CA LEU A 51 -3.46 -5.66 -0.14
C LEU A 51 -3.86 -4.81 -1.35
N ILE A 52 -3.59 -5.26 -2.58
CA ILE A 52 -4.07 -4.56 -3.77
C ILE A 52 -5.60 -4.57 -3.77
N LEU A 53 -6.22 -5.73 -3.56
CA LEU A 53 -7.68 -5.84 -3.46
C LEU A 53 -8.26 -4.99 -2.32
N ALA A 54 -7.63 -5.01 -1.15
CA ALA A 54 -8.04 -4.17 0.00
C ALA A 54 -7.96 -2.68 -0.33
N THR A 55 -6.92 -2.26 -1.09
CA THR A 55 -6.76 -0.86 -1.53
C THR A 55 -7.84 -0.47 -2.52
N LEU A 56 -8.12 -1.31 -3.53
CA LEU A 56 -9.18 -1.06 -4.51
C LEU A 56 -10.58 -1.04 -3.86
N ALA A 57 -10.83 -1.93 -2.90
CA ALA A 57 -12.08 -1.91 -2.12
C ALA A 57 -12.22 -0.63 -1.28
N ALA A 58 -11.13 -0.11 -0.72
CA ALA A 58 -11.15 1.17 -0.02
C ALA A 58 -11.40 2.34 -0.98
N CYS A 59 -10.84 2.31 -2.19
CA CYS A 59 -11.12 3.31 -3.23
C CYS A 59 -12.61 3.32 -3.58
N GLU A 60 -13.22 2.16 -3.77
CA GLU A 60 -14.64 2.03 -4.07
C GLU A 60 -15.52 2.63 -2.96
N VAL A 61 -15.26 2.27 -1.70
CA VAL A 61 -16.03 2.75 -0.54
C VAL A 61 -15.88 4.26 -0.33
N MET A 62 -14.69 4.81 -0.61
CA MET A 62 -14.38 6.24 -0.44
C MET A 62 -14.71 7.08 -1.68
N GLU A 63 -15.19 6.44 -2.75
CA GLU A 63 -15.46 7.10 -4.05
C GLU A 63 -14.24 7.88 -4.59
N VAL A 64 -13.03 7.30 -4.42
CA VAL A 64 -11.78 7.86 -4.93
C VAL A 64 -11.29 7.07 -6.13
N GLU A 65 -10.55 7.74 -7.04
CA GLU A 65 -10.12 7.19 -8.33
C GLU A 65 -8.75 6.50 -8.21
N PRO A 66 -8.64 5.16 -8.32
CA PRO A 66 -7.36 4.47 -8.28
C PRO A 66 -6.65 4.51 -9.64
N LEU A 67 -5.39 4.90 -9.63
CA LEU A 67 -4.47 4.83 -10.76
C LEU A 67 -3.50 3.68 -10.51
N LEU A 68 -3.88 2.45 -10.88
CA LEU A 68 -3.13 1.23 -10.57
C LEU A 68 -2.06 0.93 -11.60
N PHE A 69 -0.77 0.97 -11.18
CA PHE A 69 0.37 0.45 -11.92
C PHE A 69 0.89 -0.82 -11.25
N TYR A 70 1.11 -1.85 -12.04
CA TYR A 70 1.40 -3.19 -11.55
C TYR A 70 2.73 -3.73 -12.09
N SER A 71 3.52 -4.35 -11.22
CA SER A 71 4.71 -5.10 -11.59
C SER A 71 4.44 -6.60 -11.44
N VAL A 72 4.69 -7.38 -12.51
CA VAL A 72 4.37 -8.81 -12.61
C VAL A 72 5.11 -9.64 -11.56
N GLY A 73 6.38 -9.34 -11.35
CA GLY A 73 7.22 -10.08 -10.41
C GLY A 73 6.66 -10.08 -8.99
N ALA A 74 6.67 -11.25 -8.36
CA ALA A 74 6.11 -11.45 -7.04
C ALA A 74 7.05 -12.25 -6.14
N SER A 75 7.17 -11.90 -4.87
CA SER A 75 7.85 -12.74 -3.90
C SER A 75 7.06 -14.03 -3.61
N MET A 76 7.71 -15.05 -3.04
CA MET A 76 7.08 -16.32 -2.67
C MET A 76 5.75 -16.09 -1.94
N TYR A 77 4.77 -16.94 -2.23
CA TYR A 77 3.41 -16.90 -1.68
C TYR A 77 2.59 -15.66 -2.09
N GLY A 78 3.07 -14.84 -3.03
CA GLY A 78 2.29 -13.82 -3.71
C GLY A 78 1.56 -14.37 -4.93
N ALA A 79 1.11 -13.49 -5.85
CA ALA A 79 0.54 -13.85 -7.14
C ALA A 79 1.66 -14.24 -8.13
N ASN A 80 2.43 -15.29 -7.78
CA ASN A 80 3.64 -15.71 -8.47
C ASN A 80 3.46 -17.02 -9.27
N ILE A 81 2.22 -17.37 -9.62
CA ILE A 81 1.89 -18.47 -10.52
C ILE A 81 1.66 -17.86 -11.91
N PRO A 82 2.46 -18.21 -12.94
CA PRO A 82 2.35 -17.61 -14.26
C PRO A 82 0.97 -17.73 -14.90
N GLU A 83 0.27 -18.84 -14.64
CA GLU A 83 -1.07 -19.15 -15.17
C GLU A 83 -2.19 -18.45 -14.37
N PHE A 84 -1.88 -17.82 -13.25
CA PHE A 84 -2.85 -17.12 -12.42
C PHE A 84 -2.17 -16.00 -11.60
N THR A 85 -1.91 -14.90 -12.26
CA THR A 85 -1.30 -13.69 -11.69
C THR A 85 -2.36 -12.76 -11.11
N PHE A 86 -1.94 -11.60 -10.56
CA PHE A 86 -2.91 -10.58 -10.14
C PHE A 86 -3.69 -9.96 -11.32
N ILE A 87 -3.12 -9.97 -12.53
CA ILE A 87 -3.80 -9.55 -13.76
C ILE A 87 -5.05 -10.42 -13.96
N ASP A 88 -4.91 -11.73 -13.85
CA ASP A 88 -6.01 -12.69 -14.00
C ASP A 88 -7.06 -12.54 -12.90
N MET A 89 -6.60 -12.31 -11.65
CA MET A 89 -7.50 -12.08 -10.51
C MET A 89 -8.35 -10.81 -10.72
N LEU A 90 -7.72 -9.70 -11.13
CA LEU A 90 -8.42 -8.44 -11.34
C LEU A 90 -9.38 -8.53 -12.53
N HIS A 91 -8.95 -9.17 -13.62
CA HIS A 91 -9.80 -9.41 -14.79
C HIS A 91 -11.07 -10.20 -14.42
N ALA A 92 -10.93 -11.29 -13.64
CA ALA A 92 -12.07 -12.05 -13.17
C ALA A 92 -13.03 -11.24 -12.29
N LEU A 93 -12.49 -10.34 -11.44
CA LEU A 93 -13.31 -9.45 -10.62
C LEU A 93 -14.02 -8.37 -11.46
N HIS A 94 -13.36 -7.86 -12.48
CA HIS A 94 -13.96 -6.92 -13.44
C HIS A 94 -15.09 -7.58 -14.25
N GLU A 95 -14.86 -8.76 -14.83
CA GLU A 95 -15.88 -9.51 -15.57
C GLU A 95 -17.09 -9.91 -14.70
N SER A 96 -16.87 -10.17 -13.41
CA SER A 96 -17.97 -10.45 -12.48
C SER A 96 -18.75 -9.22 -12.03
N GLY A 97 -18.30 -8.01 -12.40
CA GLY A 97 -18.87 -6.74 -11.96
C GLY A 97 -18.62 -6.40 -10.49
N MET A 98 -17.66 -7.08 -9.83
CA MET A 98 -17.32 -6.82 -8.43
C MET A 98 -16.44 -5.60 -8.26
N LEU A 99 -15.50 -5.36 -9.19
CA LEU A 99 -14.61 -4.18 -9.19
C LEU A 99 -14.53 -3.62 -10.61
N PRO A 100 -14.75 -2.30 -10.80
CA PRO A 100 -14.75 -1.69 -12.13
C PRO A 100 -13.35 -1.26 -12.62
N TYR A 101 -12.29 -1.62 -11.88
CA TYR A 101 -10.95 -1.08 -12.08
C TYR A 101 -10.09 -1.95 -12.99
N GLU A 102 -9.14 -1.31 -13.65
CA GLU A 102 -8.17 -1.92 -14.55
C GLU A 102 -6.74 -1.54 -14.17
N ILE A 103 -5.75 -2.29 -14.68
CA ILE A 103 -4.34 -1.94 -14.60
C ILE A 103 -4.05 -0.92 -15.70
N LEU A 104 -3.60 0.27 -15.32
CA LEU A 104 -3.32 1.37 -16.26
C LEU A 104 -1.93 1.30 -16.87
N ALA A 105 -0.97 0.63 -16.20
CA ALA A 105 0.35 0.36 -16.75
C ALA A 105 0.94 -0.88 -16.06
N VAL A 106 1.76 -1.63 -16.78
CA VAL A 106 2.40 -2.85 -16.31
C VAL A 106 3.90 -2.80 -16.54
N SER A 107 4.68 -3.42 -15.64
CA SER A 107 6.12 -3.65 -15.81
C SER A 107 6.49 -5.06 -15.39
N LEU A 108 7.72 -5.47 -15.60
CA LEU A 108 8.17 -6.80 -15.18
C LEU A 108 8.44 -6.87 -13.67
N GLY A 109 8.87 -5.77 -13.05
CA GLY A 109 9.34 -5.80 -11.66
C GLY A 109 10.75 -6.38 -11.54
N SER A 110 11.13 -6.85 -10.33
CA SER A 110 12.49 -7.27 -9.98
C SER A 110 13.50 -6.12 -10.09
N ASP A 111 14.82 -6.43 -10.23
CA ASP A 111 15.82 -5.39 -10.34
C ASP A 111 15.61 -4.55 -11.61
N ASN A 112 15.86 -3.25 -11.51
CA ASN A 112 15.64 -2.26 -12.56
C ASN A 112 14.21 -2.21 -13.15
N ASP A 113 13.23 -2.85 -12.50
CA ASP A 113 11.86 -2.98 -13.03
C ASP A 113 11.75 -3.74 -14.38
N ARG A 114 12.78 -4.52 -14.71
CA ARG A 114 12.98 -5.19 -16.00
C ARG A 114 12.97 -6.71 -15.95
N GLY A 115 12.77 -7.30 -14.76
CA GLY A 115 12.98 -8.73 -14.56
C GLY A 115 14.45 -9.12 -14.47
N ASP A 116 15.35 -8.18 -14.19
CA ASP A 116 16.77 -8.47 -13.94
C ASP A 116 16.92 -9.19 -12.59
N GLY A 117 18.02 -9.94 -12.40
CA GLY A 117 18.31 -10.62 -11.14
C GLY A 117 17.42 -11.81 -10.80
N MET A 118 16.58 -12.27 -11.74
CA MET A 118 15.71 -13.44 -11.53
C MET A 118 16.51 -14.72 -11.41
N PHE A 119 15.95 -15.70 -10.67
CA PHE A 119 16.60 -16.99 -10.40
C PHE A 119 16.78 -17.89 -11.63
N LEU A 120 15.91 -17.75 -12.64
CA LEU A 120 15.89 -18.60 -13.83
C LEU A 120 16.04 -17.75 -15.10
N PRO A 121 16.81 -18.20 -16.09
CA PRO A 121 17.04 -17.43 -17.32
C PRO A 121 15.78 -17.11 -18.13
N GLU A 122 14.78 -18.00 -18.09
CA GLU A 122 13.50 -17.86 -18.80
C GLU A 122 12.54 -16.88 -18.14
N SER A 123 12.79 -16.48 -16.90
CA SER A 123 11.86 -15.65 -16.10
C SER A 123 11.46 -14.37 -16.80
N GLN A 124 12.43 -13.63 -17.33
CA GLN A 124 12.19 -12.35 -18.00
C GLN A 124 11.26 -12.51 -19.21
N GLY A 125 11.48 -13.55 -20.03
CA GLY A 125 10.63 -13.84 -21.18
C GLY A 125 9.18 -14.14 -20.78
N ILE A 126 8.99 -14.99 -19.77
CA ILE A 126 7.67 -15.35 -19.26
C ILE A 126 6.97 -14.12 -18.64
N MET A 127 7.68 -13.31 -17.85
CA MET A 127 7.14 -12.08 -17.28
C MET A 127 6.75 -11.07 -18.37
N MET A 128 7.52 -11.00 -19.47
CA MET A 128 7.20 -10.18 -20.64
C MET A 128 5.90 -10.68 -21.32
N GLU A 129 5.75 -11.97 -21.54
CA GLU A 129 4.54 -12.55 -22.11
C GLU A 129 3.29 -12.22 -21.24
N ILE A 130 3.41 -12.37 -19.93
CA ILE A 130 2.35 -12.01 -18.96
C ILE A 130 2.04 -10.51 -19.03
N ALA A 131 3.05 -9.65 -19.03
CA ALA A 131 2.87 -8.21 -19.10
C ALA A 131 2.15 -7.79 -20.38
N VAL A 132 2.56 -8.34 -21.53
CA VAL A 132 1.94 -8.05 -22.83
C VAL A 132 0.51 -8.58 -22.91
N SER A 133 0.22 -9.74 -22.30
CA SER A 133 -1.14 -10.31 -22.30
C SER A 133 -2.16 -9.44 -21.53
N SER A 134 -1.71 -8.60 -20.61
CA SER A 134 -2.57 -7.66 -19.88
C SER A 134 -3.21 -6.58 -20.77
N GLN A 135 -2.65 -6.34 -21.97
CA GLN A 135 -3.02 -5.26 -22.88
C GLN A 135 -2.82 -3.83 -22.31
N ALA A 136 -2.35 -3.71 -21.06
CA ALA A 136 -1.99 -2.42 -20.48
C ALA A 136 -0.67 -1.89 -21.07
N PRO A 137 -0.45 -0.57 -21.12
CA PRO A 137 0.84 0.01 -21.49
C PRO A 137 1.99 -0.59 -20.71
N LEU A 138 3.02 -1.09 -21.43
CA LEU A 138 4.20 -1.71 -20.85
C LEU A 138 5.26 -0.64 -20.55
N ILE A 139 5.70 -0.59 -19.29
CA ILE A 139 6.88 0.17 -18.86
C ILE A 139 8.08 -0.79 -18.90
N PHE A 140 9.02 -0.54 -19.81
CA PHE A 140 10.22 -1.34 -19.98
C PHE A 140 11.42 -0.41 -20.26
N ALA A 141 11.80 0.33 -19.23
CA ALA A 141 12.85 1.34 -19.29
C ALA A 141 14.27 0.74 -19.28
N GLU A 142 15.29 1.53 -19.54
CA GLU A 142 16.69 1.08 -19.54
C GLU A 142 17.18 0.73 -18.12
N ASP A 143 16.72 1.51 -17.14
CA ASP A 143 17.05 1.32 -15.72
C ASP A 143 15.91 1.78 -14.82
N ASN A 144 16.08 1.60 -13.50
CA ASN A 144 15.09 1.97 -12.50
C ASN A 144 14.79 3.49 -12.48
N ALA A 145 15.80 4.33 -12.72
CA ALA A 145 15.61 5.79 -12.71
C ALA A 145 14.74 6.25 -13.89
N GLN A 146 14.93 5.64 -15.06
CA GLN A 146 14.08 5.89 -16.22
C GLN A 146 12.67 5.35 -16.02
N SER A 147 12.51 4.15 -15.42
CA SER A 147 11.19 3.60 -15.05
C SER A 147 10.42 4.53 -14.12
N ILE A 148 11.09 5.12 -13.10
CA ILE A 148 10.46 6.08 -12.18
C ILE A 148 9.96 7.31 -12.94
N LYS A 149 10.76 7.89 -13.85
CA LYS A 149 10.34 9.04 -14.66
C LYS A 149 9.15 8.73 -15.56
N GLU A 150 9.15 7.57 -16.19
CA GLU A 150 8.03 7.12 -17.03
C GLU A 150 6.76 6.93 -16.20
N ARG A 151 6.87 6.32 -15.02
CA ARG A 151 5.74 6.17 -14.09
C ARG A 151 5.16 7.52 -13.64
N LEU A 152 6.01 8.46 -13.24
CA LEU A 152 5.56 9.82 -12.86
C LEU A 152 4.83 10.51 -14.02
N ALA A 153 5.38 10.42 -15.23
CA ALA A 153 4.77 11.01 -16.42
C ALA A 153 3.41 10.36 -16.75
N LEU A 154 3.30 9.03 -16.66
CA LEU A 154 2.07 8.30 -16.89
C LEU A 154 1.01 8.58 -15.82
N TYR A 155 1.38 8.62 -14.53
CA TYR A 155 0.45 9.00 -13.46
C TYR A 155 -0.12 10.41 -13.69
N LEU A 156 0.72 11.38 -14.09
CA LEU A 156 0.26 12.71 -14.45
C LEU A 156 -0.67 12.68 -15.66
N GLN A 157 -0.34 11.91 -16.69
CA GLN A 157 -1.17 11.77 -17.90
C GLN A 157 -2.55 11.20 -17.55
N TYR A 158 -2.61 10.11 -16.78
CA TYR A 158 -3.87 9.48 -16.36
C TYR A 158 -4.67 10.36 -15.39
N ASN A 159 -4.00 11.24 -14.65
CA ASN A 159 -4.65 12.18 -13.72
C ASN A 159 -4.88 13.58 -14.31
N ASN A 160 -5.10 13.69 -15.61
CA ASN A 160 -5.37 14.97 -16.27
C ASN A 160 -4.29 16.04 -16.00
N LEU A 161 -3.03 15.64 -15.99
CA LEU A 161 -1.83 16.46 -15.71
C LEU A 161 -1.80 17.08 -14.29
N ARG A 162 -2.51 16.48 -13.34
CA ARG A 162 -2.46 16.85 -11.92
C ARG A 162 -1.68 15.80 -11.13
N LEU A 163 -1.02 16.22 -10.06
CA LEU A 163 -0.47 15.28 -9.08
C LEU A 163 -1.62 14.47 -8.45
N PRO A 164 -1.41 13.19 -8.12
CA PRO A 164 -2.38 12.45 -7.33
C PRO A 164 -2.47 13.02 -5.90
N ASP A 165 -3.60 12.85 -5.26
CA ASP A 165 -3.83 13.32 -3.89
C ASP A 165 -3.14 12.41 -2.86
N LEU A 166 -2.84 11.17 -3.24
CA LEU A 166 -2.16 10.16 -2.42
C LEU A 166 -1.36 9.19 -3.31
N PHE A 167 -0.21 8.71 -2.82
CA PHE A 167 0.49 7.57 -3.38
C PHE A 167 0.44 6.37 -2.43
N VAL A 168 0.05 5.20 -2.92
CA VAL A 168 0.06 3.95 -2.15
C VAL A 168 1.13 3.01 -2.71
N ASN A 169 2.14 2.72 -1.90
CA ASN A 169 3.14 1.69 -2.20
C ASN A 169 2.70 0.34 -1.63
N ILE A 170 2.59 -0.68 -2.48
CA ILE A 170 2.24 -2.05 -2.08
C ILE A 170 3.37 -3.01 -2.43
N GLY A 171 4.10 -3.45 -1.41
CA GLY A 171 5.27 -4.32 -1.56
C GLY A 171 6.56 -3.58 -1.83
N GLY A 172 7.56 -4.32 -2.31
CA GLY A 172 8.95 -3.87 -2.45
C GLY A 172 9.42 -3.69 -3.90
N ALA A 173 8.54 -3.27 -4.81
CA ALA A 173 8.93 -3.02 -6.20
C ALA A 173 10.02 -1.93 -6.29
N SER A 174 11.06 -2.19 -7.10
CA SER A 174 12.22 -1.30 -7.21
C SER A 174 11.87 0.15 -7.61
N PRO A 175 10.94 0.43 -8.53
CA PRO A 175 10.58 1.81 -8.82
C PRO A 175 9.90 2.54 -7.66
N ASN A 176 9.20 1.81 -6.78
CA ASN A 176 8.57 2.44 -5.62
C ASN A 176 9.58 2.73 -4.51
N MET A 177 10.48 1.77 -4.25
CA MET A 177 11.45 1.82 -3.15
C MET A 177 12.72 2.58 -3.51
N GLY A 178 13.11 2.59 -4.78
CA GLY A 178 14.41 3.04 -5.24
C GLY A 178 15.51 2.00 -5.04
N ASN A 179 16.74 2.39 -5.33
CA ASN A 179 17.94 1.55 -5.18
C ASN A 179 18.60 1.74 -3.80
N THR A 180 17.85 2.15 -2.79
CA THR A 180 18.36 2.47 -1.46
C THR A 180 17.63 1.69 -0.36
N ASN A 181 18.35 1.33 0.68
CA ASN A 181 17.75 0.79 1.90
C ASN A 181 17.10 1.87 2.79
N ALA A 182 17.25 3.15 2.45
CA ALA A 182 16.64 4.24 3.23
C ALA A 182 15.10 4.15 3.22
N SER A 183 14.50 3.72 2.11
CA SER A 183 13.05 3.53 2.01
C SER A 183 12.48 2.51 3.01
N LEU A 184 13.29 1.55 3.48
CA LEU A 184 12.89 0.61 4.52
C LEU A 184 12.74 1.26 5.92
N GLN A 185 13.26 2.48 6.09
CA GLN A 185 13.18 3.22 7.35
C GLN A 185 11.91 4.08 7.46
N PHE A 186 11.15 4.23 6.38
CA PHE A 186 9.85 4.88 6.47
C PHE A 186 8.90 4.07 7.37
N PRO A 187 8.09 4.74 8.20
CA PRO A 187 7.10 4.05 9.00
C PRO A 187 6.07 3.35 8.10
N SER A 188 5.55 2.22 8.57
CA SER A 188 4.42 1.55 7.92
C SER A 188 3.15 2.37 8.10
N GLY A 189 2.32 2.43 7.06
CA GLY A 189 1.10 3.22 7.02
C GLY A 189 1.33 4.61 6.42
N LEU A 190 0.62 5.63 6.90
CA LEU A 190 0.67 6.99 6.37
C LEU A 190 1.99 7.69 6.69
N VAL A 191 2.59 8.29 5.67
CA VAL A 191 3.79 9.12 5.71
C VAL A 191 3.47 10.44 5.01
N GLU A 192 3.52 11.56 5.74
CA GLU A 192 3.14 12.86 5.21
C GLU A 192 4.33 13.75 4.86
N THR A 193 5.50 13.45 5.45
CA THR A 193 6.69 14.29 5.27
C THR A 193 7.93 13.45 5.02
N MET A 194 8.82 13.96 4.16
CA MET A 194 10.11 13.36 3.93
C MET A 194 11.05 13.63 5.11
N SER A 195 11.26 12.58 5.94
CA SER A 195 12.17 12.63 7.09
C SER A 195 13.53 12.02 6.82
N LEU A 196 13.74 11.44 5.65
CA LEU A 196 14.95 10.70 5.28
C LEU A 196 15.68 11.39 4.15
N ALA A 197 17.00 11.53 4.31
CA ALA A 197 17.87 12.03 3.25
C ALA A 197 18.48 10.85 2.48
N THR A 198 18.44 10.90 1.16
CA THR A 198 19.12 9.94 0.28
C THR A 198 19.59 10.62 -1.01
N ASP A 199 20.53 10.01 -1.71
CA ASP A 199 20.98 10.51 -3.04
C ASP A 199 19.77 10.47 -3.99
N SER A 200 19.56 11.55 -4.74
CA SER A 200 18.43 11.65 -5.69
C SER A 200 18.42 10.55 -6.75
N ARG A 201 19.60 9.99 -7.09
CA ARG A 201 19.73 8.89 -8.05
C ARG A 201 19.26 7.55 -7.53
N GLU A 202 19.12 7.42 -6.21
CA GLU A 202 18.71 6.19 -5.53
C GLU A 202 17.24 6.21 -5.09
N ARG A 203 16.58 7.35 -5.24
CA ARG A 203 15.19 7.55 -4.80
C ARG A 203 14.22 6.75 -5.63
N GLY A 204 13.16 6.23 -4.96
CA GLY A 204 11.99 5.67 -5.60
C GLY A 204 10.79 6.62 -5.52
N LEU A 205 9.65 6.20 -6.05
CA LEU A 205 8.41 6.98 -6.08
C LEU A 205 7.96 7.45 -4.69
N ILE A 206 8.24 6.71 -3.62
CA ILE A 206 7.95 7.14 -2.25
C ILE A 206 8.64 8.48 -1.96
N PHE A 207 9.91 8.61 -2.29
CA PHE A 207 10.66 9.85 -2.09
C PHE A 207 10.18 10.98 -3.00
N GLU A 208 9.96 10.66 -4.28
CA GLU A 208 9.53 11.63 -5.28
C GLU A 208 8.19 12.26 -4.91
N TYR A 209 7.21 11.44 -4.50
CA TYR A 209 5.90 11.95 -4.09
C TYR A 209 5.95 12.77 -2.80
N LEU A 210 6.72 12.33 -1.80
CA LEU A 210 6.90 13.11 -0.57
C LEU A 210 7.59 14.45 -0.82
N GLU A 211 8.56 14.52 -1.74
CA GLU A 211 9.21 15.78 -2.14
C GLU A 211 8.24 16.72 -2.88
N LEU A 212 7.30 16.17 -3.65
CA LEU A 212 6.23 16.91 -4.30
C LEU A 212 5.08 17.30 -3.35
N GLY A 213 5.17 16.95 -2.08
CA GLY A 213 4.13 17.23 -1.07
C GLY A 213 2.92 16.31 -1.14
N VAL A 214 3.00 15.20 -1.86
CA VAL A 214 1.96 14.17 -1.92
C VAL A 214 2.21 13.17 -0.78
N PRO A 215 1.23 12.93 0.12
CA PRO A 215 1.36 11.92 1.17
C PRO A 215 1.48 10.52 0.58
N VAL A 216 2.08 9.60 1.35
CA VAL A 216 2.33 8.22 0.93
C VAL A 216 1.79 7.25 1.96
N ILE A 217 1.07 6.22 1.53
CA ILE A 217 0.81 5.04 2.37
C ILE A 217 1.81 3.95 1.99
N HIS A 218 2.61 3.52 2.97
CA HIS A 218 3.67 2.53 2.78
C HIS A 218 3.25 1.15 3.34
N LEU A 219 2.90 0.22 2.45
CA LEU A 219 2.41 -1.12 2.78
C LEU A 219 3.49 -2.17 2.47
N LEU A 220 4.50 -2.27 3.34
CA LEU A 220 5.59 -3.24 3.22
C LEU A 220 5.73 -4.12 4.46
N ASN A 221 5.83 -3.54 5.65
CA ASN A 221 5.93 -4.29 6.90
C ASN A 221 4.53 -4.64 7.41
N ILE A 222 4.02 -5.77 6.93
CA ILE A 222 2.65 -6.22 7.18
C ILE A 222 2.41 -6.51 8.67
N ARG A 223 3.41 -7.09 9.35
CA ARG A 223 3.30 -7.38 10.78
C ARG A 223 3.17 -6.11 11.62
N ASP A 224 3.96 -5.10 11.33
CA ASP A 224 3.87 -3.79 12.02
C ASP A 224 2.53 -3.12 11.78
N LEU A 225 2.04 -3.12 10.52
CA LEU A 225 0.71 -2.61 10.17
C LEU A 225 -0.40 -3.32 10.95
N ALA A 226 -0.37 -4.65 10.99
CA ALA A 226 -1.36 -5.45 11.69
C ALA A 226 -1.36 -5.15 13.20
N LEU A 227 -0.18 -5.17 13.84
CA LEU A 227 -0.03 -4.90 15.28
C LEU A 227 -0.53 -3.50 15.67
N LYS A 228 -0.14 -2.47 14.91
CA LYS A 228 -0.53 -1.08 15.18
C LYS A 228 -2.03 -0.84 14.98
N SER A 229 -2.66 -1.65 14.13
CA SER A 229 -4.07 -1.46 13.74
C SER A 229 -5.04 -2.39 14.44
N GLY A 230 -4.55 -3.32 15.26
CA GLY A 230 -5.40 -4.32 15.91
C GLY A 230 -5.98 -5.34 14.93
N ILE A 231 -5.20 -5.71 13.91
CA ILE A 231 -5.52 -6.75 12.92
C ILE A 231 -4.84 -8.05 13.35
N THR A 232 -5.57 -9.15 13.34
CA THR A 232 -5.04 -10.47 13.70
C THR A 232 -3.98 -10.94 12.70
N ILE A 233 -2.82 -11.32 13.23
CA ILE A 233 -1.72 -11.88 12.45
C ILE A 233 -2.00 -13.34 12.16
N ASP A 234 -1.80 -13.74 10.89
CA ASP A 234 -1.92 -15.11 10.41
C ASP A 234 -3.24 -15.81 10.83
N PRO A 235 -4.41 -15.19 10.57
CA PRO A 235 -5.68 -15.70 11.06
C PRO A 235 -6.11 -17.00 10.39
N ILE A 236 -6.46 -18.02 11.17
CA ILE A 236 -7.07 -19.29 10.70
C ILE A 236 -8.14 -19.71 11.71
N PRO A 237 -9.43 -19.63 11.40
CA PRO A 237 -10.05 -18.96 10.25
C PRO A 237 -9.91 -17.42 10.31
N PHE A 238 -10.34 -16.73 9.28
CA PHE A 238 -10.43 -15.27 9.33
C PHE A 238 -11.42 -14.82 10.42
N PRO A 239 -11.10 -13.74 11.17
CA PRO A 239 -12.04 -13.13 12.09
C PRO A 239 -13.31 -12.66 11.36
N PRO A 240 -14.46 -12.68 12.03
CA PRO A 240 -15.68 -12.08 11.46
C PRO A 240 -15.44 -10.60 11.11
N VAL A 241 -15.99 -10.15 9.99
CA VAL A 241 -15.94 -8.72 9.62
C VAL A 241 -16.52 -7.86 10.73
N GLY A 242 -15.82 -6.79 11.10
CA GLY A 242 -16.23 -5.89 12.17
C GLY A 242 -15.82 -6.33 13.58
N SER A 243 -15.14 -7.48 13.77
CA SER A 243 -14.76 -7.96 15.11
C SER A 243 -13.38 -7.47 15.59
N GLU A 244 -12.56 -6.92 14.73
CA GLU A 244 -11.21 -6.47 15.06
C GLU A 244 -11.15 -4.97 15.38
N ASP A 245 -10.17 -4.54 16.17
CA ASP A 245 -10.05 -3.16 16.65
C ASP A 245 -9.94 -2.12 15.54
N VAL A 246 -9.43 -2.52 14.38
CA VAL A 246 -9.27 -1.65 13.20
C VAL A 246 -10.59 -1.00 12.73
N TYR A 247 -11.72 -1.65 12.98
CA TYR A 247 -13.05 -1.13 12.60
C TYR A 247 -13.55 -0.03 13.52
N TYR A 248 -12.90 0.23 14.66
CA TYR A 248 -13.38 1.11 15.70
C TYR A 248 -12.42 2.25 15.97
N VAL A 249 -12.95 3.44 16.16
CA VAL A 249 -12.21 4.61 16.65
C VAL A 249 -12.67 4.93 18.06
N THR A 250 -11.76 4.78 19.03
CA THR A 250 -12.06 5.16 20.41
C THR A 250 -12.10 6.68 20.54
N LYS A 251 -13.29 7.27 20.63
CA LYS A 251 -13.48 8.70 20.91
C LYS A 251 -13.55 8.92 22.41
N HIS A 252 -12.53 9.53 22.97
CA HIS A 252 -12.57 9.97 24.37
C HIS A 252 -13.37 11.26 24.49
N ASN A 253 -14.38 11.27 25.38
CA ASN A 253 -15.11 12.50 25.69
C ASN A 253 -14.23 13.39 26.59
N LYS A 254 -13.56 14.36 25.97
CA LYS A 254 -12.64 15.29 26.66
C LYS A 254 -13.31 16.03 27.82
N LEU A 255 -14.62 16.38 27.70
CA LEU A 255 -15.36 17.04 28.73
C LEU A 255 -15.56 16.16 29.99
N LEU A 256 -15.84 14.87 29.80
CA LEU A 256 -15.95 13.91 30.92
C LEU A 256 -14.61 13.70 31.61
N ILE A 257 -13.50 13.61 30.83
CA ILE A 257 -12.15 13.47 31.38
C ILE A 257 -11.78 14.68 32.21
N TRP A 258 -11.91 15.89 31.66
CA TRP A 258 -11.61 17.13 32.38
C TRP A 258 -12.56 17.34 33.58
N GLY A 259 -13.83 17.01 33.45
CA GLY A 259 -14.79 17.02 34.55
C GLY A 259 -14.36 16.12 35.71
N SER A 260 -13.96 14.88 35.42
CA SER A 260 -13.45 13.95 36.44
C SER A 260 -12.18 14.44 37.12
N VAL A 261 -11.24 15.00 36.35
CA VAL A 261 -10.00 15.60 36.92
C VAL A 261 -10.33 16.76 37.85
N MET A 262 -11.24 17.66 37.46
CA MET A 262 -11.66 18.80 38.28
C MET A 262 -12.36 18.37 39.57
N ILE A 263 -13.21 17.37 39.51
CA ILE A 263 -13.87 16.79 40.69
C ILE A 263 -12.83 16.19 41.64
N ALA A 264 -11.88 15.41 41.11
CA ALA A 264 -10.82 14.81 41.92
C ALA A 264 -9.94 15.87 42.62
N LEU A 265 -9.56 16.94 41.90
CA LEU A 265 -8.84 18.08 42.48
C LEU A 265 -9.64 18.81 43.55
N GLY A 266 -10.94 19.01 43.33
CA GLY A 266 -11.86 19.60 44.31
C GLY A 266 -11.93 18.79 45.62
N ILE A 267 -12.06 17.46 45.51
CA ILE A 267 -12.06 16.57 46.69
C ILE A 267 -10.75 16.65 47.46
N LEU A 268 -9.61 16.63 46.74
CA LEU A 268 -8.27 16.73 47.34
C LEU A 268 -8.08 18.06 48.11
N THR A 269 -8.54 19.17 47.55
CA THR A 269 -8.44 20.49 48.20
C THR A 269 -9.31 20.61 49.42
N LEU A 270 -10.53 20.05 49.38
CA LEU A 270 -11.46 20.02 50.52
C LEU A 270 -10.93 19.11 51.66
N SER A 271 -10.40 17.94 51.31
CA SER A 271 -9.78 17.02 52.27
C SER A 271 -8.59 17.64 53.01
N ARG A 272 -7.72 18.38 52.30
CA ARG A 272 -6.60 19.11 52.94
C ARG A 272 -7.04 20.22 53.84
N LYS A 273 -8.18 20.86 53.60
CA LYS A 273 -8.72 21.95 54.44
C LYS A 273 -9.35 21.41 55.74
N ASN A 274 -9.90 20.20 55.72
CA ASN A 274 -10.49 19.57 56.90
C ASN A 274 -9.45 18.83 57.77
N SER A 275 -8.20 18.70 57.34
CA SER A 275 -7.09 18.07 58.07
C SER A 275 -6.18 19.12 58.75
N ARG A 276 -6.55 20.39 58.68
CA ARG A 276 -5.94 21.48 59.43
C ARG A 276 -6.93 22.05 60.41
#